data_2ae35d93a6d4dcb622c70c57a31b7c40
#
_entry.id   2ae35d93a6d4dcb622c70c57a31b7c40
#
_cell.length_a   1.000
_cell.length_b   1.000
_cell.length_c   1.000
_cell.angle_alpha   90.00
_cell.angle_beta   90.00
_cell.angle_gamma   90.00
#
_symmetry.space_group_name_H-M   'P 1'
#
loop_
_entity.id
_entity.type
_entity.pdbx_description
1 polymer ?
#
loop_
_entity_poly.entity_id
_entity_poly.type
_entity_poly.pdbx_seq_one_letter_code
_entity_poly.pdbx_strand_id
1 'polypeptide(L)'
;MIKVGIADYGLNVWYGNMHDYEWRLSMLKELGFDGIERLEAANAETALRYNALAHKMGMDFTTCRGTNAADTLTFAAGLNKKYIWVQSTAQDFDTFCRHANHQAEIAKQYGVKVGIHNHLGTPVETEEQLEEFLRRCPDCYIVFDIGHHHAAGGDPLYIIEKYFDRLVTVHFKDYVIKDADATVWSSRPRFCELSGGVTGDIPRKVAEALIKKGYEGWVMVEHDTHLQDPRIDLKISRDYLKNCGI
;
A
#
# COMPACT_ATOMS: atom_id res chain seq x y z
N MET A 1 -13.56 12.06 3.40
CA MET A 1 -13.39 11.92 1.91
C MET A 1 -12.22 10.96 1.66
N ILE A 2 -12.41 9.98 0.77
CA ILE A 2 -11.34 9.05 0.36
C ILE A 2 -10.41 9.77 -0.61
N LYS A 3 -9.10 9.69 -0.37
CA LYS A 3 -8.05 10.16 -1.29
C LYS A 3 -7.49 8.97 -2.07
N VAL A 4 -7.10 9.20 -3.32
CA VAL A 4 -6.55 8.16 -4.19
C VAL A 4 -5.10 8.49 -4.54
N GLY A 5 -4.20 7.60 -4.16
CA GLY A 5 -2.78 7.68 -4.48
C GLY A 5 -2.28 6.44 -5.20
N ILE A 6 -0.98 6.36 -5.37
CA ILE A 6 -0.31 5.15 -5.84
C ILE A 6 0.75 4.67 -4.84
N ALA A 7 0.97 3.36 -4.79
CA ALA A 7 2.20 2.76 -4.28
C ALA A 7 3.15 2.58 -5.47
N ASP A 8 4.26 3.29 -5.47
CA ASP A 8 5.03 3.57 -6.69
C ASP A 8 6.16 2.57 -7.00
N TYR A 9 6.17 1.42 -6.34
CA TYR A 9 7.21 0.41 -6.59
C TYR A 9 7.30 0.01 -8.07
N GLY A 10 6.16 -0.22 -8.72
CA GLY A 10 6.10 -0.57 -10.13
C GLY A 10 6.68 0.49 -11.07
N LEU A 11 6.55 1.78 -10.74
CA LEU A 11 7.20 2.86 -11.49
C LEU A 11 8.72 2.74 -11.43
N ASN A 12 9.25 2.40 -10.25
CA ASN A 12 10.69 2.17 -10.09
C ASN A 12 11.18 1.00 -10.95
N VAL A 13 10.40 -0.08 -10.99
CA VAL A 13 10.70 -1.26 -11.82
C VAL A 13 10.66 -0.90 -13.31
N TRP A 14 9.62 -0.19 -13.75
CA TRP A 14 9.44 0.14 -15.16
C TRP A 14 10.49 1.13 -15.69
N TYR A 15 10.74 2.19 -14.95
CA TYR A 15 11.66 3.26 -15.36
C TYR A 15 13.08 3.11 -14.82
N GLY A 16 13.43 2.03 -14.12
CA GLY A 16 14.77 1.78 -13.60
C GLY A 16 15.25 2.84 -12.60
N ASN A 17 14.36 3.39 -11.79
CA ASN A 17 14.65 4.45 -10.81
C ASN A 17 15.20 5.77 -11.41
N MET A 18 15.01 6.02 -12.70
CA MET A 18 15.56 7.19 -13.39
C MET A 18 14.81 8.50 -13.14
N HIS A 19 13.61 8.42 -12.60
CA HIS A 19 12.77 9.60 -12.37
C HIS A 19 12.70 9.97 -10.90
N ASP A 20 12.89 11.28 -10.61
CA ASP A 20 12.75 11.84 -9.27
C ASP A 20 11.27 12.03 -8.87
N TYR A 21 11.05 12.47 -7.63
CA TYR A 21 9.69 12.69 -7.12
C TYR A 21 8.97 13.87 -7.80
N GLU A 22 9.66 14.89 -8.31
CA GLU A 22 9.01 15.99 -9.00
C GLU A 22 8.35 15.51 -10.30
N TRP A 23 9.06 14.70 -11.07
CA TRP A 23 8.51 14.07 -12.27
C TRP A 23 7.36 13.12 -11.95
N ARG A 24 7.53 12.24 -10.93
CA ARG A 24 6.49 11.28 -10.53
C ARG A 24 5.20 11.98 -10.09
N LEU A 25 5.32 12.96 -9.19
CA LEU A 25 4.17 13.72 -8.71
C LEU A 25 3.49 14.52 -9.81
N SER A 26 4.26 15.09 -10.77
CA SER A 26 3.69 15.75 -11.94
C SER A 26 2.85 14.81 -12.78
N MET A 27 3.40 13.66 -13.12
CA MET A 27 2.69 12.62 -13.88
C MET A 27 1.41 12.17 -13.17
N LEU A 28 1.50 11.87 -11.87
CA LEU A 28 0.36 11.41 -11.09
C LEU A 28 -0.75 12.46 -10.99
N LYS A 29 -0.37 13.73 -10.84
CA LYS A 29 -1.32 14.85 -10.85
C LYS A 29 -2.07 14.96 -12.19
N GLU A 30 -1.35 14.84 -13.32
CA GLU A 30 -1.95 14.81 -14.66
C GLU A 30 -2.94 13.66 -14.83
N LEU A 31 -2.66 12.49 -14.22
CA LEU A 31 -3.54 11.32 -14.24
C LEU A 31 -4.72 11.43 -13.25
N GLY A 32 -4.74 12.45 -12.38
CA GLY A 32 -5.84 12.73 -11.45
C GLY A 32 -5.72 12.02 -10.10
N PHE A 33 -4.51 11.66 -9.67
CA PHE A 33 -4.23 11.16 -8.33
C PHE A 33 -4.00 12.30 -7.34
N ASP A 34 -4.28 12.04 -6.05
CA ASP A 34 -4.09 12.98 -4.95
C ASP A 34 -2.67 12.93 -4.37
N GLY A 35 -1.93 11.86 -4.65
CA GLY A 35 -0.59 11.70 -4.11
C GLY A 35 0.05 10.34 -4.33
N ILE A 36 1.05 10.09 -3.50
CA ILE A 36 1.86 8.87 -3.49
C ILE A 36 1.83 8.25 -2.08
N GLU A 37 1.99 6.96 -1.96
CA GLU A 37 1.98 6.35 -0.64
C GLU A 37 3.22 6.73 0.16
N ARG A 38 4.39 6.49 -0.39
CA ARG A 38 5.63 6.50 0.40
C ARG A 38 6.72 7.33 -0.27
N LEU A 39 7.17 8.38 0.40
CA LEU A 39 8.42 9.04 0.06
C LEU A 39 9.58 8.32 0.74
N GLU A 40 10.67 8.13 0.04
CA GLU A 40 11.90 7.54 0.57
C GLU A 40 12.96 8.63 0.75
N ALA A 41 13.41 8.84 1.99
CA ALA A 41 14.35 9.90 2.34
C ALA A 41 15.58 9.32 3.05
N ALA A 42 16.75 9.70 2.57
CA ALA A 42 18.03 9.28 3.18
C ALA A 42 18.29 9.97 4.52
N ASN A 43 17.69 11.13 4.76
CA ASN A 43 17.84 11.94 5.98
C ASN A 43 16.69 12.93 6.14
N ALA A 44 16.65 13.62 7.29
CA ALA A 44 15.58 14.54 7.63
C ALA A 44 15.48 15.74 6.66
N GLU A 45 16.61 16.26 6.17
CA GLU A 45 16.61 17.35 5.18
C GLU A 45 15.91 16.91 3.89
N THR A 46 16.22 15.72 3.40
CA THR A 46 15.57 15.15 2.22
C THR A 46 14.07 14.94 2.45
N ALA A 47 13.67 14.43 3.62
CA ALA A 47 12.27 14.25 3.99
C ALA A 47 11.50 15.58 3.97
N LEU A 48 12.07 16.65 4.56
CA LEU A 48 11.48 17.98 4.57
C LEU A 48 11.38 18.57 3.16
N ARG A 49 12.43 18.39 2.33
CA ARG A 49 12.44 18.86 0.94
C ARG A 49 11.35 18.19 0.11
N TYR A 50 11.15 16.88 0.24
CA TYR A 50 10.08 16.16 -0.46
C TYR A 50 8.70 16.55 0.03
N ASN A 51 8.53 16.77 1.34
CA ASN A 51 7.28 17.31 1.87
C ASN A 51 6.95 18.70 1.28
N ALA A 52 7.93 19.59 1.22
CA ALA A 52 7.76 20.92 0.61
C ALA A 52 7.44 20.83 -0.89
N LEU A 53 8.07 19.89 -1.60
CA LEU A 53 7.79 19.62 -3.01
C LEU A 53 6.35 19.16 -3.22
N ALA A 54 5.89 18.16 -2.44
CA ALA A 54 4.51 17.67 -2.52
C ALA A 54 3.50 18.83 -2.28
N HIS A 55 3.71 19.65 -1.25
CA HIS A 55 2.86 20.80 -0.98
C HIS A 55 2.88 21.84 -2.13
N LYS A 56 4.06 22.18 -2.67
CA LYS A 56 4.20 23.08 -3.85
C LYS A 56 3.36 22.58 -5.03
N MET A 57 3.29 21.28 -5.20
CA MET A 57 2.55 20.65 -6.30
C MET A 57 1.07 20.44 -6.00
N GLY A 58 0.60 20.73 -4.77
CA GLY A 58 -0.77 20.43 -4.33
C GLY A 58 -1.07 18.93 -4.26
N MET A 59 -0.03 18.14 -4.01
CA MET A 59 -0.07 16.69 -3.82
C MET A 59 0.23 16.35 -2.37
N ASP A 60 -0.05 15.11 -1.97
CA ASP A 60 0.23 14.63 -0.61
C ASP A 60 0.88 13.24 -0.64
N PHE A 61 1.27 12.73 0.52
CA PHE A 61 1.79 11.36 0.68
C PHE A 61 1.41 10.84 2.06
N THR A 62 1.34 9.53 2.23
CA THR A 62 0.78 8.94 3.45
C THR A 62 1.83 8.58 4.49
N THR A 63 3.04 8.23 4.05
CA THR A 63 4.15 7.86 4.93
C THR A 63 5.50 8.26 4.33
N CYS A 64 6.53 8.30 5.17
CA CYS A 64 7.90 8.57 4.74
C CYS A 64 8.81 7.47 5.27
N ARG A 65 9.57 6.81 4.38
CA ARG A 65 10.53 5.78 4.73
C ARG A 65 11.93 6.38 4.88
N GLY A 66 12.56 6.11 6.01
CA GLY A 66 13.96 6.39 6.27
C GLY A 66 14.85 5.19 5.93
N THR A 67 16.12 5.28 6.28
CA THR A 67 17.13 4.22 6.06
C THR A 67 16.97 3.05 7.02
N ASN A 68 16.27 3.26 8.13
CA ASN A 68 15.98 2.26 9.17
C ASN A 68 14.65 2.57 9.85
N ALA A 69 14.21 1.70 10.76
CA ALA A 69 12.92 1.83 11.45
C ALA A 69 12.82 3.12 12.30
N ALA A 70 13.90 3.51 12.97
CA ALA A 70 13.91 4.70 13.82
C ALA A 70 13.79 5.99 12.98
N ASP A 71 14.54 6.09 11.87
CA ASP A 71 14.43 7.21 10.93
C ASP A 71 13.03 7.27 10.31
N THR A 72 12.49 6.11 9.89
CA THR A 72 11.13 6.01 9.33
C THR A 72 10.08 6.56 10.30
N LEU A 73 10.14 6.15 11.58
CA LEU A 73 9.24 6.65 12.61
C LEU A 73 9.42 8.15 12.85
N THR A 74 10.67 8.60 12.96
CA THR A 74 10.99 10.02 13.20
C THR A 74 10.48 10.91 12.06
N PHE A 75 10.69 10.50 10.81
CA PHE A 75 10.22 11.27 9.65
C PHE A 75 8.68 11.26 9.57
N ALA A 76 8.05 10.10 9.76
CA ALA A 76 6.60 10.02 9.74
C ALA A 76 5.96 10.91 10.83
N ALA A 77 6.46 10.83 12.05
CA ALA A 77 5.99 11.64 13.18
C ALA A 77 6.23 13.14 12.93
N GLY A 78 7.46 13.51 12.54
CA GLY A 78 7.83 14.91 12.27
C GLY A 78 7.05 15.55 11.11
N LEU A 79 6.63 14.76 10.13
CA LEU A 79 5.81 15.18 8.98
C LEU A 79 4.30 14.98 9.20
N ASN A 80 3.89 14.65 10.45
CA ASN A 80 2.49 14.39 10.83
C ASN A 80 1.80 13.30 9.98
N LYS A 81 2.56 12.29 9.58
CA LYS A 81 2.00 11.10 8.90
C LYS A 81 1.47 10.12 9.94
N LYS A 82 0.42 9.38 9.57
CA LYS A 82 -0.38 8.63 10.55
C LYS A 82 0.08 7.20 10.75
N TYR A 83 0.88 6.66 9.84
CA TYR A 83 1.36 5.28 9.93
C TYR A 83 2.72 5.09 9.27
N ILE A 84 3.37 4.01 9.66
CA ILE A 84 4.53 3.42 8.99
C ILE A 84 4.24 1.94 8.73
N TRP A 85 4.95 1.33 7.78
CA TRP A 85 4.90 -0.11 7.59
C TRP A 85 5.75 -0.83 8.63
N VAL A 86 5.38 -2.08 8.96
CA VAL A 86 6.26 -2.96 9.74
C VAL A 86 7.61 -3.09 9.03
N GLN A 87 8.67 -2.80 9.76
CA GLN A 87 10.06 -2.86 9.29
C GLN A 87 10.71 -4.13 9.85
N SER A 88 10.64 -5.23 9.13
CA SER A 88 11.28 -6.49 9.53
C SER A 88 11.71 -7.29 8.31
N THR A 89 12.90 -7.85 8.36
CA THR A 89 13.44 -8.80 7.37
C THR A 89 13.32 -10.26 7.86
N ALA A 90 12.72 -10.49 9.05
CA ALA A 90 12.55 -11.82 9.60
C ALA A 90 11.56 -12.61 8.75
N GLN A 91 11.96 -13.83 8.37
CA GLN A 91 11.09 -14.79 7.69
C GLN A 91 10.36 -15.70 8.68
N ASP A 92 10.89 -15.86 9.88
CA ASP A 92 10.23 -16.55 10.97
C ASP A 92 9.10 -15.69 11.55
N PHE A 93 7.89 -16.25 11.56
CA PHE A 93 6.67 -15.57 11.95
C PHE A 93 6.69 -15.08 13.40
N ASP A 94 7.29 -15.84 14.32
CA ASP A 94 7.38 -15.45 15.74
C ASP A 94 8.28 -14.23 15.92
N THR A 95 9.42 -14.23 15.26
CA THR A 95 10.33 -13.09 15.26
C THR A 95 9.74 -11.87 14.57
N PHE A 96 9.02 -12.09 13.46
CA PHE A 96 8.31 -11.03 12.75
C PHE A 96 7.27 -10.35 13.63
N CYS A 97 6.41 -11.11 14.31
CA CYS A 97 5.42 -10.57 15.26
C CYS A 97 6.08 -9.84 16.44
N ARG A 98 7.19 -10.36 16.96
CA ARG A 98 7.92 -9.68 18.05
C ARG A 98 8.48 -8.32 17.60
N HIS A 99 9.03 -8.22 16.38
CA HIS A 99 9.47 -6.96 15.81
C HIS A 99 8.32 -5.98 15.62
N ALA A 100 7.20 -6.44 15.06
CA ALA A 100 6.02 -5.62 14.84
C ALA A 100 5.44 -5.05 16.16
N ASN A 101 5.30 -5.89 17.18
CA ASN A 101 4.83 -5.46 18.50
C ASN A 101 5.75 -4.40 19.13
N HIS A 102 7.06 -4.61 19.06
CA HIS A 102 8.02 -3.65 19.60
C HIS A 102 7.96 -2.30 18.87
N GLN A 103 7.84 -2.33 17.55
CA GLN A 103 7.67 -1.11 16.74
C GLN A 103 6.35 -0.41 17.08
N ALA A 104 5.25 -1.15 17.24
CA ALA A 104 3.95 -0.58 17.60
C ALA A 104 3.97 0.09 18.97
N GLU A 105 4.61 -0.53 19.98
CA GLU A 105 4.79 0.04 21.32
C GLU A 105 5.53 1.38 21.28
N ILE A 106 6.62 1.47 20.51
CA ILE A 106 7.39 2.70 20.37
C ILE A 106 6.59 3.74 19.58
N ALA A 107 6.03 3.37 18.43
CA ALA A 107 5.32 4.28 17.52
C ALA A 107 4.09 4.92 18.17
N LYS A 108 3.42 4.20 19.05
CA LYS A 108 2.27 4.67 19.83
C LYS A 108 2.59 5.92 20.64
N GLN A 109 3.82 6.07 21.14
CA GLN A 109 4.28 7.24 21.90
C GLN A 109 4.37 8.50 21.01
N TYR A 110 4.48 8.32 19.70
CA TYR A 110 4.53 9.40 18.71
C TYR A 110 3.18 9.62 17.99
N GLY A 111 2.13 8.88 18.37
CA GLY A 111 0.83 8.93 17.71
C GLY A 111 0.84 8.35 16.29
N VAL A 112 1.82 7.49 15.97
CA VAL A 112 1.99 6.84 14.68
C VAL A 112 1.57 5.38 14.80
N LYS A 113 0.80 4.90 13.83
CA LYS A 113 0.37 3.49 13.72
C LYS A 113 1.44 2.67 12.98
N VAL A 114 1.53 1.38 13.30
CA VAL A 114 2.38 0.44 12.57
C VAL A 114 1.47 -0.52 11.80
N GLY A 115 1.54 -0.51 10.47
CA GLY A 115 0.71 -1.32 9.59
C GLY A 115 1.48 -2.47 8.96
N ILE A 116 0.90 -3.68 8.98
CA ILE A 116 1.37 -4.79 8.17
C ILE A 116 0.86 -4.63 6.74
N HIS A 117 1.73 -4.77 5.76
CA HIS A 117 1.37 -4.97 4.37
C HIS A 117 1.33 -6.47 4.08
N ASN A 118 0.14 -7.03 3.86
CA ASN A 118 0.01 -8.42 3.45
C ASN A 118 0.48 -8.58 2.01
N HIS A 119 1.39 -9.50 1.77
CA HIS A 119 2.05 -9.62 0.48
C HIS A 119 2.47 -11.07 0.19
N LEU A 120 2.35 -11.48 -1.07
CA LEU A 120 2.82 -12.79 -1.54
C LEU A 120 4.32 -12.99 -1.24
N GLY A 121 4.67 -14.16 -0.70
CA GLY A 121 6.06 -14.49 -0.38
C GLY A 121 6.59 -13.82 0.89
N THR A 122 5.72 -13.29 1.75
CA THR A 122 6.09 -12.73 3.06
C THR A 122 5.52 -13.57 4.21
N PRO A 123 5.94 -13.34 5.47
CA PRO A 123 5.36 -14.04 6.62
C PRO A 123 3.85 -13.83 6.81
N VAL A 124 3.28 -12.78 6.21
CA VAL A 124 1.83 -12.49 6.25
C VAL A 124 1.29 -12.45 4.83
N GLU A 125 1.02 -13.62 4.29
CA GLU A 125 0.59 -13.87 2.91
C GLU A 125 -0.89 -14.28 2.85
N THR A 126 -1.27 -15.33 3.61
CA THR A 126 -2.63 -15.87 3.58
C THR A 126 -3.57 -15.16 4.55
N GLU A 127 -4.87 -15.41 4.41
CA GLU A 127 -5.90 -14.88 5.32
C GLU A 127 -5.67 -15.34 6.76
N GLU A 128 -5.36 -16.62 6.95
CA GLU A 128 -5.07 -17.20 8.27
C GLU A 128 -3.83 -16.58 8.91
N GLN A 129 -2.78 -16.33 8.11
CA GLN A 129 -1.57 -15.66 8.61
C GLN A 129 -1.85 -14.20 8.98
N LEU A 130 -2.67 -13.48 8.20
CA LEU A 130 -3.08 -12.12 8.53
C LEU A 130 -3.91 -12.09 9.82
N GLU A 131 -4.87 -12.98 9.98
CA GLU A 131 -5.66 -13.09 11.21
C GLU A 131 -4.80 -13.44 12.42
N GLU A 132 -3.90 -14.40 12.29
CA GLU A 132 -2.98 -14.78 13.36
C GLU A 132 -2.02 -13.64 13.72
N PHE A 133 -1.52 -12.89 12.72
CA PHE A 133 -0.75 -11.67 12.95
C PHE A 133 -1.54 -10.65 13.77
N LEU A 134 -2.77 -10.36 13.36
CA LEU A 134 -3.62 -9.37 14.04
C LEU A 134 -3.98 -9.78 15.46
N ARG A 135 -4.14 -11.08 15.71
CA ARG A 135 -4.37 -11.65 17.04
C ARG A 135 -3.14 -11.50 17.94
N ARG A 136 -1.94 -11.73 17.39
CA ARG A 136 -0.65 -11.66 18.12
C ARG A 136 -0.10 -10.25 18.25
N CYS A 137 -0.51 -9.35 17.37
CA CYS A 137 -0.06 -7.97 17.30
C CYS A 137 -1.26 -7.02 17.47
N PRO A 138 -1.86 -6.94 18.68
CA PRO A 138 -3.13 -6.22 18.89
C PRO A 138 -3.02 -4.71 18.66
N ASP A 139 -1.85 -4.11 18.80
CA ASP A 139 -1.61 -2.67 18.55
C ASP A 139 -1.15 -2.37 17.10
N CYS A 140 -1.00 -3.40 16.25
CA CYS A 140 -0.70 -3.21 14.84
C CYS A 140 -1.96 -3.00 14.00
N TYR A 141 -1.80 -2.40 12.84
CA TYR A 141 -2.83 -2.08 11.85
C TYR A 141 -2.55 -2.79 10.53
N ILE A 142 -3.37 -2.53 9.51
CA ILE A 142 -3.27 -3.17 8.20
C ILE A 142 -3.10 -2.11 7.12
N VAL A 143 -2.06 -2.26 6.31
CA VAL A 143 -1.93 -1.74 4.95
C VAL A 143 -2.46 -2.87 4.07
N PHE A 144 -3.74 -2.84 3.74
CA PHE A 144 -4.44 -4.00 3.19
C PHE A 144 -4.37 -4.04 1.67
N ASP A 145 -3.67 -5.03 1.12
CA ASP A 145 -3.61 -5.27 -0.32
C ASP A 145 -4.63 -6.34 -0.74
N ILE A 146 -5.66 -5.90 -1.47
CA ILE A 146 -6.75 -6.77 -1.92
C ILE A 146 -6.30 -7.76 -3.00
N GLY A 147 -5.35 -7.39 -3.86
CA GLY A 147 -4.86 -8.23 -4.94
C GLY A 147 -3.97 -9.36 -4.43
N HIS A 148 -3.02 -9.04 -3.56
CA HIS A 148 -2.21 -10.07 -2.91
C HIS A 148 -3.06 -11.01 -2.07
N HIS A 149 -4.03 -10.48 -1.32
CA HIS A 149 -4.93 -11.27 -0.49
C HIS A 149 -5.78 -12.24 -1.34
N HIS A 150 -6.39 -11.73 -2.41
CA HIS A 150 -7.16 -12.56 -3.35
C HIS A 150 -6.28 -13.60 -4.04
N ALA A 151 -5.07 -13.24 -4.46
CA ALA A 151 -4.14 -14.17 -5.08
C ALA A 151 -3.67 -15.28 -4.12
N ALA A 152 -3.67 -15.02 -2.81
CA ALA A 152 -3.42 -15.99 -1.76
C ALA A 152 -4.65 -16.88 -1.44
N GLY A 153 -5.78 -16.67 -2.12
CA GLY A 153 -7.02 -17.41 -1.93
C GLY A 153 -7.95 -16.87 -0.83
N GLY A 154 -7.63 -15.70 -0.25
CA GLY A 154 -8.46 -15.05 0.76
C GLY A 154 -9.64 -14.25 0.17
N ASP A 155 -10.59 -13.86 1.03
CA ASP A 155 -11.71 -12.99 0.70
C ASP A 155 -11.46 -11.55 1.16
N PRO A 156 -11.16 -10.60 0.24
CA PRO A 156 -10.91 -9.22 0.62
C PRO A 156 -12.10 -8.54 1.32
N LEU A 157 -13.33 -8.94 1.00
CA LEU A 157 -14.52 -8.36 1.64
C LEU A 157 -14.64 -8.80 3.10
N TYR A 158 -14.28 -10.04 3.39
CA TYR A 158 -14.27 -10.55 4.77
C TYR A 158 -13.32 -9.72 5.66
N ILE A 159 -12.11 -9.42 5.18
CA ILE A 159 -11.14 -8.60 5.92
C ILE A 159 -11.64 -7.17 6.12
N ILE A 160 -12.20 -6.53 5.07
CA ILE A 160 -12.78 -5.19 5.16
C ILE A 160 -13.94 -5.16 6.18
N GLU A 161 -14.79 -6.18 6.21
CA GLU A 161 -15.92 -6.23 7.14
C GLU A 161 -15.46 -6.45 8.59
N LYS A 162 -14.53 -7.36 8.81
CA LYS A 162 -14.11 -7.81 10.14
C LYS A 162 -13.10 -6.86 10.81
N TYR A 163 -12.19 -6.28 10.03
CA TYR A 163 -11.04 -5.53 10.53
C TYR A 163 -11.03 -4.06 10.09
N PHE A 164 -12.21 -3.50 9.77
CA PHE A 164 -12.32 -2.11 9.28
C PHE A 164 -11.56 -1.10 10.14
N ASP A 165 -11.69 -1.16 11.46
CA ASP A 165 -11.05 -0.24 12.41
C ASP A 165 -9.53 -0.40 12.49
N ARG A 166 -8.99 -1.47 11.90
CA ARG A 166 -7.56 -1.75 11.83
C ARG A 166 -6.92 -1.29 10.51
N LEU A 167 -7.70 -0.80 9.54
CA LEU A 167 -7.19 -0.32 8.26
C LEU A 167 -6.48 1.04 8.43
N VAL A 168 -5.29 1.19 7.87
CA VAL A 168 -4.61 2.48 7.71
C VAL A 168 -4.58 2.96 6.26
N THR A 169 -4.56 2.03 5.32
CA THR A 169 -4.73 2.25 3.88
C THR A 169 -5.15 0.95 3.20
N VAL A 170 -5.71 1.05 2.01
CA VAL A 170 -6.12 -0.12 1.21
C VAL A 170 -5.48 -0.01 -0.17
N HIS A 171 -4.75 -1.05 -0.55
CA HIS A 171 -4.17 -1.17 -1.89
C HIS A 171 -5.14 -1.86 -2.82
N PHE A 172 -5.46 -1.19 -3.90
CA PHE A 172 -6.25 -1.71 -5.01
C PHE A 172 -5.31 -2.25 -6.07
N LYS A 173 -5.38 -3.54 -6.28
CA LYS A 173 -4.50 -4.29 -7.16
C LYS A 173 -5.29 -5.36 -7.89
N ASP A 174 -5.04 -5.52 -9.18
CA ASP A 174 -5.58 -6.60 -10.00
C ASP A 174 -4.44 -7.33 -10.72
N TYR A 175 -4.68 -8.54 -11.17
CA TYR A 175 -3.64 -9.35 -11.78
C TYR A 175 -4.19 -10.35 -12.80
N VAL A 176 -3.33 -10.76 -13.73
CA VAL A 176 -3.57 -11.88 -14.64
C VAL A 176 -2.68 -13.07 -14.25
N ILE A 177 -3.11 -14.29 -14.58
CA ILE A 177 -2.25 -15.46 -14.45
C ILE A 177 -1.39 -15.56 -15.71
N LYS A 178 -0.11 -15.22 -15.58
CA LYS A 178 0.83 -15.21 -16.70
C LYS A 178 1.57 -16.53 -16.86
N ASP A 179 1.88 -17.18 -15.76
CA ASP A 179 2.59 -18.45 -15.72
C ASP A 179 1.88 -19.41 -14.74
N ALA A 180 0.89 -20.13 -15.27
CA ALA A 180 0.10 -21.08 -14.48
C ALA A 180 0.93 -22.27 -13.98
N ASP A 181 2.01 -22.61 -14.66
CA ASP A 181 2.86 -23.78 -14.39
C ASP A 181 4.07 -23.43 -13.50
N ALA A 182 4.23 -22.16 -13.10
CA ALA A 182 5.31 -21.77 -12.21
C ALA A 182 5.28 -22.60 -10.92
N THR A 183 6.43 -23.17 -10.57
CA THR A 183 6.58 -24.00 -9.37
C THR A 183 6.35 -23.22 -8.08
N VAL A 184 6.74 -21.94 -8.07
CA VAL A 184 6.44 -21.00 -6.99
C VAL A 184 5.15 -20.27 -7.36
N TRP A 185 4.08 -20.54 -6.64
CA TRP A 185 2.75 -20.04 -6.99
C TRP A 185 2.67 -18.49 -6.98
N SER A 186 3.43 -17.82 -6.10
CA SER A 186 3.53 -16.35 -6.07
C SER A 186 4.18 -15.75 -7.33
N SER A 187 4.81 -16.59 -8.17
CA SER A 187 5.35 -16.17 -9.46
C SER A 187 4.34 -16.27 -10.61
N ARG A 188 3.16 -16.84 -10.37
CA ARG A 188 2.11 -17.01 -11.39
C ARG A 188 1.41 -15.71 -11.78
N PRO A 189 1.03 -14.82 -10.83
CA PRO A 189 0.37 -13.57 -11.18
C PRO A 189 1.32 -12.54 -11.78
N ARG A 190 0.76 -11.67 -12.62
CA ARG A 190 1.34 -10.39 -13.05
C ARG A 190 0.28 -9.32 -12.88
N PHE A 191 0.67 -8.20 -12.30
CA PHE A 191 -0.26 -7.12 -11.97
C PHE A 191 -0.63 -6.32 -13.22
N CYS A 192 -1.87 -5.87 -13.28
CA CYS A 192 -2.45 -5.13 -14.39
C CYS A 192 -3.36 -4.02 -13.87
N GLU A 193 -3.93 -3.27 -14.78
CA GLU A 193 -4.95 -2.26 -14.46
C GLU A 193 -6.18 -2.88 -13.79
N LEU A 194 -6.83 -2.11 -12.92
CA LEU A 194 -8.07 -2.52 -12.27
C LEU A 194 -9.15 -2.82 -13.32
N SER A 195 -9.84 -3.92 -13.17
CA SER A 195 -10.79 -4.54 -14.11
C SER A 195 -10.19 -5.25 -15.32
N GLY A 196 -8.86 -5.28 -15.44
CA GLY A 196 -8.17 -6.02 -16.51
C GLY A 196 -7.80 -7.45 -16.13
N GLY A 197 -7.92 -7.80 -14.86
CA GLY A 197 -7.44 -9.07 -14.31
C GLY A 197 -8.53 -10.04 -13.88
N VAL A 198 -8.13 -10.98 -13.02
CA VAL A 198 -8.97 -12.10 -12.57
C VAL A 198 -9.76 -11.81 -11.31
N THR A 199 -9.56 -10.65 -10.66
CA THR A 199 -10.30 -10.30 -9.43
C THR A 199 -11.77 -9.95 -9.71
N GLY A 200 -12.14 -9.74 -10.98
CA GLY A 200 -13.53 -9.47 -11.39
C GLY A 200 -14.10 -8.22 -10.70
N ASP A 201 -15.23 -8.39 -9.99
CA ASP A 201 -15.93 -7.28 -9.31
C ASP A 201 -15.37 -6.97 -7.91
N ILE A 202 -14.36 -7.66 -7.43
CA ILE A 202 -13.84 -7.48 -6.07
C ILE A 202 -13.40 -6.04 -5.82
N PRO A 203 -12.61 -5.36 -6.69
CA PRO A 203 -12.23 -3.97 -6.44
C PRO A 203 -13.42 -3.03 -6.32
N ARG A 204 -14.48 -3.22 -7.13
CA ARG A 204 -15.74 -2.45 -7.02
C ARG A 204 -16.43 -2.71 -5.69
N LYS A 205 -16.61 -3.97 -5.31
CA LYS A 205 -17.28 -4.33 -4.06
C LYS A 205 -16.53 -3.82 -2.83
N VAL A 206 -15.19 -3.84 -2.86
CA VAL A 206 -14.36 -3.26 -1.80
C VAL A 206 -14.56 -1.74 -1.76
N ALA A 207 -14.56 -1.04 -2.89
CA ALA A 207 -14.81 0.40 -2.95
C ALA A 207 -16.19 0.76 -2.35
N GLU A 208 -17.23 0.03 -2.73
CA GLU A 208 -18.59 0.19 -2.20
C GLU A 208 -18.67 -0.07 -0.69
N ALA A 209 -17.97 -1.11 -0.19
CA ALA A 209 -17.90 -1.42 1.23
C ALA A 209 -17.20 -0.32 2.03
N LEU A 210 -16.08 0.21 1.52
CA LEU A 210 -15.36 1.32 2.14
C LEU A 210 -16.22 2.58 2.23
N ILE A 211 -16.93 2.94 1.14
CA ILE A 211 -17.86 4.08 1.09
C ILE A 211 -18.99 3.88 2.10
N LYS A 212 -19.63 2.72 2.09
CA LYS A 212 -20.75 2.38 2.98
C LYS A 212 -20.36 2.46 4.46
N LYS A 213 -19.14 2.05 4.79
CA LYS A 213 -18.58 2.11 6.16
C LYS A 213 -18.09 3.51 6.55
N GLY A 214 -18.11 4.48 5.65
CA GLY A 214 -17.61 5.84 5.91
C GLY A 214 -16.09 5.92 6.04
N TYR A 215 -15.35 5.12 5.26
CA TYR A 215 -13.90 5.16 5.27
C TYR A 215 -13.37 6.57 4.94
N GLU A 216 -12.52 7.10 5.78
CA GLU A 216 -11.86 8.40 5.62
C GLU A 216 -10.34 8.21 5.63
N GLY A 217 -9.81 7.87 4.48
CA GLY A 217 -8.39 7.56 4.39
C GLY A 217 -7.92 7.55 2.94
N TRP A 218 -6.84 6.84 2.75
CA TRP A 218 -6.25 6.67 1.44
C TRP A 218 -6.54 5.28 0.88
N VAL A 219 -6.79 5.25 -0.42
CA VAL A 219 -6.65 4.04 -1.22
C VAL A 219 -5.51 4.23 -2.20
N MET A 220 -4.73 3.17 -2.42
CA MET A 220 -3.58 3.18 -3.32
C MET A 220 -3.82 2.24 -4.48
N VAL A 221 -3.65 2.72 -5.69
CA VAL A 221 -3.45 1.84 -6.84
C VAL A 221 -2.02 1.32 -6.79
N GLU A 222 -1.85 0.02 -6.86
CA GLU A 222 -0.52 -0.59 -6.87
C GLU A 222 -0.40 -1.65 -7.95
N HIS A 223 0.70 -1.54 -8.69
CA HIS A 223 1.18 -2.57 -9.59
C HIS A 223 2.65 -2.85 -9.23
N ASP A 224 3.00 -4.08 -8.85
CA ASP A 224 4.42 -4.42 -8.59
C ASP A 224 5.22 -4.40 -9.89
N THR A 225 4.54 -4.65 -11.00
CA THR A 225 5.06 -4.54 -12.36
C THR A 225 3.95 -3.98 -13.26
N HIS A 226 4.33 -3.35 -14.37
CA HIS A 226 3.38 -2.92 -15.39
C HIS A 226 3.43 -3.85 -16.59
N LEU A 227 2.29 -4.15 -17.22
CA LEU A 227 2.21 -4.91 -18.48
C LEU A 227 2.24 -4.01 -19.70
N GLN A 228 2.01 -2.71 -19.50
CA GLN A 228 2.03 -1.66 -20.52
C GLN A 228 2.57 -0.36 -19.89
N ASP A 229 2.64 0.72 -20.66
CA ASP A 229 3.09 2.02 -20.13
C ASP A 229 2.29 2.42 -18.89
N PRO A 230 2.95 2.72 -17.76
CA PRO A 230 2.29 3.09 -16.51
C PRO A 230 1.29 4.24 -16.63
N ARG A 231 1.48 5.17 -17.57
CA ARG A 231 0.53 6.25 -17.80
C ARG A 231 -0.81 5.75 -18.31
N ILE A 232 -0.82 4.62 -19.03
CA ILE A 232 -2.04 4.01 -19.57
C ILE A 232 -2.76 3.24 -18.47
N ASP A 233 -2.09 2.28 -17.83
CA ASP A 233 -2.74 1.40 -16.86
C ASP A 233 -3.13 2.11 -15.56
N LEU A 234 -2.31 3.06 -15.09
CA LEU A 234 -2.66 3.91 -13.95
C LEU A 234 -3.86 4.82 -14.25
N LYS A 235 -3.94 5.35 -15.49
CA LYS A 235 -5.11 6.15 -15.89
C LYS A 235 -6.38 5.31 -15.91
N ILE A 236 -6.32 4.09 -16.47
CA ILE A 236 -7.45 3.16 -16.46
C ILE A 236 -7.88 2.85 -15.01
N SER A 237 -6.93 2.53 -14.14
CA SER A 237 -7.19 2.23 -12.74
C SER A 237 -7.78 3.42 -11.97
N ARG A 238 -7.30 4.65 -12.24
CA ARG A 238 -7.84 5.87 -11.64
C ARG A 238 -9.29 6.13 -12.08
N ASP A 239 -9.57 6.00 -13.38
CA ASP A 239 -10.91 6.17 -13.92
C ASP A 239 -11.88 5.09 -13.42
N TYR A 240 -11.40 3.85 -13.24
CA TYR A 240 -12.17 2.78 -12.64
C TYR A 240 -12.62 3.13 -11.21
N LEU A 241 -11.69 3.58 -10.35
CA LEU A 241 -12.02 3.99 -8.98
C LEU A 241 -12.99 5.19 -8.94
N LYS A 242 -12.83 6.16 -9.84
CA LYS A 242 -13.75 7.27 -10.00
C LYS A 242 -15.17 6.78 -10.35
N ASN A 243 -15.28 5.78 -11.22
CA ASN A 243 -16.57 5.16 -11.57
C ASN A 243 -17.15 4.30 -10.42
N CYS A 244 -16.35 3.94 -9.43
CA CYS A 244 -16.80 3.31 -8.18
C CYS A 244 -17.18 4.33 -7.09
N GLY A 245 -17.05 5.63 -7.36
CA GLY A 245 -17.39 6.69 -6.40
C GLY A 245 -16.23 7.15 -5.50
N ILE A 246 -14.98 6.77 -5.85
CA ILE A 246 -13.75 7.15 -5.11
C ILE A 246 -12.88 8.09 -5.93
#